data_adc398c70480d86b7615dc7c946d615a
#
_entry.id   adc398c70480d86b7615dc7c946d615a
#
_cell.length_a   1.000
_cell.length_b   1.000
_cell.length_c   1.000
_cell.angle_alpha   90.00
_cell.angle_beta   90.00
_cell.angle_gamma   90.00
#
_symmetry.space_group_name_H-M   'P 1'
#
loop_
_entity.id
_entity.type
_entity.pdbx_description
1 polymer ?
#
loop_
_entity_poly.entity_id
_entity_poly.type
_entity_poly.pdbx_seq_one_letter_code
_entity_poly.pdbx_strand_id
1 'polypeptide(L)'
;MFFFVNCKKSINFARNMKQILLINDVVGYSKVGMVAMLPILSYLGVPTYSLPPALVSNTLDYGKFNIQDTTEYIRGTLPVWKELGFSFDAICTGLMFSDEQAKLVAGYCKEQSAQGTIVFVDPILGDGGRLYNGVTQRQVELMREMVSVAHLTFPNYTEACYLTNTPIHMEGITWDETKVLLDKLRRIGCQSVIITSCKIDGQNAVAAYNHFDGSYFHLEYHEIPGLFHGTGDIFSAVLIGHLLNGESLKVSTRTAMDTVFRMIDRYRDTKDKNRGIPVEKCLDLLEVRGER
;
A
#
# COMPACT_ATOMS: atom_id res chain seq x y z
N MET A 1 -41.19 8.17 11.77
CA MET A 1 -40.98 7.97 10.32
C MET A 1 -39.50 8.25 10.06
N PHE A 2 -38.70 7.21 10.14
CA PHE A 2 -37.23 7.32 10.01
C PHE A 2 -36.85 7.22 8.55
N PHE A 3 -36.31 8.30 8.00
CA PHE A 3 -35.68 8.29 6.68
C PHE A 3 -34.30 7.63 6.79
N PHE A 4 -34.19 6.40 6.37
CA PHE A 4 -32.90 5.80 6.01
C PHE A 4 -32.40 6.45 4.73
N VAL A 5 -31.48 7.39 4.85
CA VAL A 5 -30.71 7.85 3.68
C VAL A 5 -29.70 6.75 3.35
N ASN A 6 -30.04 5.96 2.34
CA ASN A 6 -29.21 4.93 1.75
C ASN A 6 -28.06 5.63 1.00
N CYS A 7 -26.96 5.95 1.68
CA CYS A 7 -25.76 6.52 1.04
C CYS A 7 -24.92 5.39 0.43
N LYS A 8 -25.44 4.73 -0.61
CA LYS A 8 -24.61 3.97 -1.56
C LYS A 8 -23.94 4.98 -2.50
N LYS A 9 -22.97 5.76 -2.00
CA LYS A 9 -22.01 6.42 -2.88
C LYS A 9 -21.02 5.35 -3.35
N SER A 10 -21.31 4.75 -4.51
CA SER A 10 -20.32 4.01 -5.27
C SER A 10 -19.13 4.92 -5.50
N ILE A 11 -17.94 4.50 -5.07
CA ILE A 11 -16.69 5.20 -5.39
C ILE A 11 -16.52 5.04 -6.89
N ASN A 12 -16.85 6.09 -7.63
CA ASN A 12 -16.65 6.13 -9.06
C ASN A 12 -15.23 6.64 -9.30
N PHE A 13 -14.28 5.72 -9.51
CA PHE A 13 -12.90 6.05 -9.89
C PHE A 13 -12.80 6.85 -11.21
N ALA A 14 -13.92 7.02 -11.94
CA ALA A 14 -13.98 7.77 -13.19
C ALA A 14 -14.06 9.31 -13.01
N ARG A 15 -14.08 9.85 -11.78
CA ARG A 15 -13.93 11.30 -11.57
C ARG A 15 -12.46 11.66 -11.67
N ASN A 16 -12.18 12.87 -12.16
CA ASN A 16 -10.85 13.52 -12.27
C ASN A 16 -10.07 13.58 -10.93
N MET A 17 -9.86 12.43 -10.27
CA MET A 17 -9.03 12.32 -9.08
C MET A 17 -7.58 12.40 -9.55
N LYS A 18 -6.85 13.43 -9.09
CA LYS A 18 -5.51 13.74 -9.62
C LYS A 18 -4.46 13.89 -8.54
N GLN A 19 -4.84 14.13 -7.28
CA GLN A 19 -3.84 14.43 -6.24
C GLN A 19 -3.92 13.49 -5.05
N ILE A 20 -2.76 13.06 -4.57
CA ILE A 20 -2.64 12.13 -3.46
C ILE A 20 -1.71 12.66 -2.38
N LEU A 21 -2.07 12.42 -1.12
CA LEU A 21 -1.18 12.57 0.02
C LEU A 21 -0.54 11.21 0.35
N LEU A 22 0.80 11.16 0.34
CA LEU A 22 1.55 10.02 0.85
C LEU A 22 1.93 10.27 2.32
N ILE A 23 1.54 9.35 3.19
CA ILE A 23 1.96 9.28 4.60
C ILE A 23 2.81 8.02 4.73
N ASN A 24 4.05 8.08 4.25
CA ASN A 24 5.01 6.98 4.26
C ASN A 24 6.40 7.51 4.60
N ASP A 25 7.31 6.65 5.09
CA ASP A 25 8.64 7.05 5.51
C ASP A 25 9.51 7.54 4.34
N VAL A 26 10.43 8.43 4.66
CA VAL A 26 11.48 8.89 3.74
C VAL A 26 12.79 8.25 4.11
N VAL A 27 13.32 7.40 3.24
CA VAL A 27 14.58 6.69 3.43
C VAL A 27 15.70 7.36 2.65
N GLY A 28 16.74 7.82 3.35
CA GLY A 28 17.82 8.62 2.77
C GLY A 28 18.71 7.85 1.77
N TYR A 29 19.09 6.62 2.12
CA TYR A 29 19.94 5.79 1.26
C TYR A 29 19.25 4.45 0.97
N SER A 30 18.23 4.47 0.15
CA SER A 30 17.56 3.31 -0.47
C SER A 30 16.39 3.77 -1.31
N LYS A 31 15.88 2.91 -2.17
CA LYS A 31 14.70 3.15 -3.00
C LYS A 31 13.51 2.35 -2.45
N VAL A 32 13.05 2.78 -1.26
CA VAL A 32 11.90 2.21 -0.54
C VAL A 32 11.03 3.33 0.01
N GLY A 33 9.83 3.03 0.46
CA GLY A 33 8.89 3.99 1.01
C GLY A 33 8.53 5.10 0.02
N MET A 34 8.39 6.30 0.54
CA MET A 34 8.02 7.48 -0.26
C MET A 34 9.01 7.77 -1.41
N VAL A 35 10.30 7.48 -1.21
CA VAL A 35 11.35 7.73 -2.22
C VAL A 35 11.19 6.84 -3.46
N ALA A 36 10.62 5.64 -3.31
CA ALA A 36 10.26 4.78 -4.44
C ALA A 36 8.95 5.22 -5.10
N MET A 37 7.96 5.64 -4.30
CA MET A 37 6.62 5.96 -4.79
C MET A 37 6.53 7.28 -5.56
N LEU A 38 7.19 8.33 -5.07
CA LEU A 38 7.12 9.68 -5.64
C LEU A 38 7.44 9.75 -7.14
N PRO A 39 8.56 9.20 -7.64
CA PRO A 39 8.88 9.26 -9.06
C PRO A 39 7.87 8.52 -9.94
N ILE A 40 7.31 7.40 -9.46
CA ILE A 40 6.31 6.60 -10.17
C ILE A 40 5.00 7.39 -10.31
N LEU A 41 4.45 7.87 -9.21
CA LEU A 41 3.19 8.62 -9.20
C LEU A 41 3.31 9.90 -10.03
N SER A 42 4.43 10.62 -9.89
CA SER A 42 4.71 11.82 -10.67
C SER A 42 4.77 11.52 -12.19
N TYR A 43 5.44 10.42 -12.57
CA TYR A 43 5.52 9.99 -13.97
C TYR A 43 4.15 9.58 -14.53
N LEU A 44 3.30 8.98 -13.71
CA LEU A 44 1.91 8.64 -14.06
C LEU A 44 0.96 9.85 -14.05
N GLY A 45 1.49 11.06 -13.83
CA GLY A 45 0.73 12.32 -13.87
C GLY A 45 -0.15 12.57 -12.65
N VAL A 46 0.16 11.94 -11.51
CA VAL A 46 -0.55 12.12 -10.24
C VAL A 46 0.22 13.11 -9.35
N PRO A 47 -0.29 14.35 -9.14
CA PRO A 47 0.30 15.28 -8.19
C PRO A 47 0.34 14.68 -6.79
N THR A 48 1.54 14.66 -6.19
CA THR A 48 1.78 13.94 -4.94
C THR A 48 2.28 14.89 -3.87
N TYR A 49 1.66 14.82 -2.69
CA TYR A 49 2.03 15.57 -1.48
C TYR A 49 2.53 14.60 -0.43
N SER A 50 3.34 15.09 0.51
CA SER A 50 4.14 14.24 1.40
C SER A 50 3.96 14.66 2.86
N LEU A 51 3.68 13.68 3.71
CA LEU A 51 3.67 13.82 5.16
C LEU A 51 4.41 12.63 5.78
N PRO A 52 5.75 12.71 5.92
CA PRO A 52 6.52 11.57 6.37
C PRO A 52 6.32 11.29 7.86
N PRO A 53 5.98 10.04 8.26
CA PRO A 53 5.94 9.60 9.65
C PRO A 53 7.31 9.41 10.26
N ALA A 54 8.34 9.18 9.44
CA ALA A 54 9.73 9.16 9.88
C ALA A 54 10.69 9.55 8.76
N LEU A 55 11.87 10.03 9.16
CA LEU A 55 13.05 10.10 8.32
C LEU A 55 13.98 8.97 8.74
N VAL A 56 14.34 8.09 7.80
CA VAL A 56 15.18 6.91 8.04
C VAL A 56 16.45 7.05 7.22
N SER A 57 17.61 6.82 7.84
CA SER A 57 18.89 7.02 7.13
C SER A 57 19.08 6.06 5.95
N ASN A 58 18.64 4.80 6.11
CA ASN A 58 18.76 3.71 5.13
C ASN A 58 17.85 2.55 5.52
N THR A 59 17.66 1.55 4.65
CA THR A 59 16.92 0.33 5.01
C THR A 59 17.52 -0.37 6.23
N LEU A 60 16.64 -0.91 7.10
CA LEU A 60 17.03 -1.51 8.38
C LEU A 60 17.94 -2.74 8.20
N ASP A 61 17.88 -3.39 7.05
CA ASP A 61 18.64 -4.60 6.73
C ASP A 61 20.16 -4.37 6.54
N TYR A 62 20.61 -3.12 6.47
CA TYR A 62 22.03 -2.80 6.62
C TYR A 62 22.55 -2.99 8.06
N GLY A 63 21.65 -3.24 9.05
CA GLY A 63 21.98 -3.51 10.45
C GLY A 63 22.41 -2.30 11.28
N LYS A 64 22.66 -1.15 10.64
CA LYS A 64 22.89 0.15 11.28
C LYS A 64 22.05 1.19 10.60
N PHE A 65 21.32 1.98 11.35
CA PHE A 65 20.41 2.99 10.86
C PHE A 65 20.16 4.05 11.92
N ASN A 66 19.65 5.19 11.47
CA ASN A 66 19.10 6.24 12.34
C ASN A 66 17.66 6.52 11.92
N ILE A 67 16.78 6.71 12.89
CA ILE A 67 15.36 7.03 12.65
C ILE A 67 15.02 8.29 13.43
N GLN A 68 14.46 9.26 12.71
CA GLN A 68 13.83 10.44 13.28
C GLN A 68 12.31 10.29 13.19
N ASP A 69 11.66 10.06 14.33
CA ASP A 69 10.19 10.13 14.44
C ASP A 69 9.71 11.56 14.19
N THR A 70 8.66 11.72 13.41
CA THR A 70 8.10 13.02 13.02
C THR A 70 6.68 13.22 13.53
N THR A 71 6.25 12.53 14.58
CA THR A 71 4.90 12.61 15.14
C THR A 71 4.51 14.05 15.49
N GLU A 72 5.43 14.82 16.12
CA GLU A 72 5.18 16.23 16.45
C GLU A 72 5.00 17.11 15.20
N TYR A 73 5.77 16.83 14.13
CA TYR A 73 5.59 17.51 12.86
C TYR A 73 4.21 17.23 12.25
N ILE A 74 3.77 15.97 12.25
CA ILE A 74 2.43 15.59 11.77
C ILE A 74 1.35 16.29 12.60
N ARG A 75 1.48 16.28 13.94
CA ARG A 75 0.54 16.94 14.85
C ARG A 75 0.42 18.43 14.57
N GLY A 76 1.53 19.11 14.30
CA GLY A 76 1.52 20.54 13.96
C GLY A 76 1.04 20.82 12.53
N THR A 77 1.29 19.91 11.59
CA THR A 77 1.00 20.11 10.16
C THR A 77 -0.49 19.96 9.83
N LEU A 78 -1.15 18.92 10.35
CA LEU A 78 -2.54 18.63 10.00
C LEU A 78 -3.52 19.77 10.33
N PRO A 79 -3.44 20.45 11.49
CA PRO A 79 -4.26 21.62 11.78
C PRO A 79 -4.00 22.77 10.79
N VAL A 80 -2.74 23.05 10.46
CA VAL A 80 -2.37 24.09 9.50
C VAL A 80 -2.96 23.82 8.12
N TRP A 81 -2.89 22.57 7.63
CA TRP A 81 -3.48 22.19 6.36
C TRP A 81 -5.00 22.30 6.36
N LYS A 82 -5.64 21.97 7.47
CA LYS A 82 -7.09 22.14 7.66
C LYS A 82 -7.48 23.61 7.64
N GLU A 83 -6.74 24.48 8.32
CA GLU A 83 -6.97 25.93 8.35
C GLU A 83 -6.79 26.57 6.97
N LEU A 84 -5.78 26.12 6.21
CA LEU A 84 -5.51 26.55 4.83
C LEU A 84 -6.48 25.94 3.79
N GLY A 85 -7.34 25.01 4.20
CA GLY A 85 -8.32 24.37 3.31
C GLY A 85 -7.70 23.39 2.30
N PHE A 86 -6.53 22.80 2.60
CA PHE A 86 -5.92 21.80 1.74
C PHE A 86 -6.74 20.51 1.76
N SER A 87 -6.96 19.94 0.58
CA SER A 87 -7.72 18.70 0.40
C SER A 87 -7.01 17.77 -0.58
N PHE A 88 -7.28 16.48 -0.48
CA PHE A 88 -6.68 15.45 -1.31
C PHE A 88 -7.79 14.52 -1.83
N ASP A 89 -7.66 14.07 -3.09
CA ASP A 89 -8.57 13.06 -3.64
C ASP A 89 -8.31 11.67 -3.06
N ALA A 90 -7.05 11.43 -2.70
CA ALA A 90 -6.62 10.17 -2.08
C ALA A 90 -5.55 10.40 -1.00
N ILE A 91 -5.47 9.46 -0.06
CA ILE A 91 -4.41 9.32 0.92
C ILE A 91 -3.88 7.90 0.82
N CYS A 92 -2.56 7.72 0.81
CA CYS A 92 -1.91 6.42 0.98
C CYS A 92 -1.04 6.44 2.21
N THR A 93 -1.23 5.47 3.11
CA THR A 93 -0.43 5.32 4.32
C THR A 93 0.44 4.08 4.23
N GLY A 94 1.64 4.15 4.82
CA GLY A 94 2.56 3.03 4.98
C GLY A 94 2.93 2.82 6.44
N LEU A 95 4.22 2.69 6.74
CA LEU A 95 4.75 2.40 8.07
C LEU A 95 4.41 3.49 9.09
N MET A 96 3.96 3.07 10.28
CA MET A 96 3.74 3.91 11.46
C MET A 96 4.69 3.50 12.57
N PHE A 97 5.29 4.47 13.25
CA PHE A 97 6.36 4.23 14.24
C PHE A 97 5.87 4.22 15.69
N SER A 98 4.71 4.82 15.98
CA SER A 98 4.17 4.89 17.34
C SER A 98 2.64 4.78 17.38
N ASP A 99 2.11 4.40 18.54
CA ASP A 99 0.67 4.36 18.83
C ASP A 99 0.02 5.71 18.59
N GLU A 100 0.68 6.76 19.03
CA GLU A 100 0.18 8.11 18.90
C GLU A 100 0.09 8.53 17.43
N GLN A 101 1.13 8.24 16.67
CA GLN A 101 1.18 8.52 15.23
C GLN A 101 0.08 7.79 14.46
N ALA A 102 -0.09 6.48 14.73
CA ALA A 102 -1.12 5.68 14.07
C ALA A 102 -2.53 6.20 14.39
N LYS A 103 -2.82 6.56 15.66
CA LYS A 103 -4.12 7.13 16.05
C LYS A 103 -4.37 8.49 15.38
N LEU A 104 -3.35 9.34 15.33
CA LEU A 104 -3.43 10.66 14.71
C LEU A 104 -3.74 10.54 13.21
N VAL A 105 -3.00 9.68 12.52
CA VAL A 105 -3.17 9.44 11.07
C VAL A 105 -4.48 8.72 10.77
N ALA A 106 -4.87 7.70 11.53
CA ALA A 106 -6.16 7.02 11.36
C ALA A 106 -7.34 7.98 11.57
N GLY A 107 -7.26 8.85 12.59
CA GLY A 107 -8.24 9.90 12.84
C GLY A 107 -8.37 10.86 11.64
N TYR A 108 -7.25 11.31 11.12
CA TYR A 108 -7.21 12.17 9.93
C TYR A 108 -7.78 11.45 8.69
N CYS A 109 -7.37 10.22 8.43
CA CYS A 109 -7.91 9.42 7.33
C CYS A 109 -9.43 9.25 7.42
N LYS A 110 -9.95 8.99 8.62
CA LYS A 110 -11.39 8.87 8.87
C LYS A 110 -12.14 10.20 8.60
N GLU A 111 -11.58 11.32 9.03
CA GLU A 111 -12.15 12.65 8.77
C GLU A 111 -12.17 12.94 7.27
N GLN A 112 -11.06 12.70 6.57
CA GLN A 112 -10.95 12.92 5.13
C GLN A 112 -11.84 11.97 4.32
N SER A 113 -11.94 10.71 4.73
CA SER A 113 -12.84 9.72 4.11
C SER A 113 -14.30 10.16 4.19
N ALA A 114 -14.72 10.75 5.30
CA ALA A 114 -16.07 11.31 5.45
C ALA A 114 -16.36 12.46 4.47
N GLN A 115 -15.33 13.13 3.96
CA GLN A 115 -15.39 14.19 2.95
C GLN A 115 -15.27 13.66 1.51
N GLY A 116 -15.01 12.35 1.33
CA GLY A 116 -14.95 11.68 0.03
C GLY A 116 -13.54 11.34 -0.45
N THR A 117 -12.52 11.58 0.38
CA THR A 117 -11.13 11.17 0.08
C THR A 117 -11.01 9.65 0.14
N ILE A 118 -10.37 9.04 -0.85
CA ILE A 118 -10.07 7.60 -0.88
C ILE A 118 -8.85 7.31 -0.01
N VAL A 119 -8.96 6.31 0.86
CA VAL A 119 -7.87 5.90 1.75
C VAL A 119 -7.31 4.55 1.29
N PHE A 120 -6.04 4.55 0.94
CA PHE A 120 -5.21 3.38 0.67
C PHE A 120 -4.33 3.08 1.87
N VAL A 121 -4.25 1.82 2.28
CA VAL A 121 -3.41 1.42 3.43
C VAL A 121 -2.51 0.26 3.02
N ASP A 122 -1.21 0.51 3.08
CA ASP A 122 -0.17 -0.52 3.01
C ASP A 122 0.26 -0.86 4.45
N PRO A 123 -0.13 -2.02 5.00
CA PRO A 123 0.11 -2.33 6.39
C PRO A 123 1.50 -2.97 6.60
N ILE A 124 2.54 -2.22 6.35
CA ILE A 124 3.94 -2.67 6.41
C ILE A 124 4.27 -3.27 7.78
N LEU A 125 4.34 -4.59 7.87
CA LEU A 125 4.58 -5.34 9.12
C LEU A 125 5.67 -6.39 9.00
N GLY A 126 5.78 -7.10 7.89
CA GLY A 126 6.68 -8.22 7.74
C GLY A 126 6.56 -8.92 6.40
N ASP A 127 7.42 -9.90 6.17
CA ASP A 127 7.41 -10.74 4.96
C ASP A 127 8.05 -12.09 5.25
N GLY A 128 7.89 -13.08 4.33
CA GLY A 128 8.50 -14.41 4.46
C GLY A 128 8.11 -15.15 5.74
N GLY A 129 6.89 -14.97 6.23
CA GLY A 129 6.34 -15.64 7.40
C GLY A 129 6.70 -14.98 8.75
N ARG A 130 7.38 -13.83 8.79
CA ARG A 130 7.84 -13.17 10.01
C ARG A 130 7.67 -11.65 9.95
N LEU A 131 7.55 -11.04 11.13
CA LEU A 131 7.58 -9.59 11.26
C LEU A 131 8.99 -9.05 10.97
N TYR A 132 9.07 -7.82 10.45
CA TYR A 132 10.34 -7.13 10.27
C TYR A 132 11.02 -6.83 11.61
N ASN A 133 12.34 -6.64 11.58
CA ASN A 133 13.10 -6.27 12.76
C ASN A 133 12.55 -5.00 13.39
N GLY A 134 12.26 -5.08 14.70
CA GLY A 134 11.68 -3.96 15.46
C GLY A 134 10.14 -3.85 15.38
N VAL A 135 9.46 -4.59 14.50
CA VAL A 135 7.99 -4.66 14.48
C VAL A 135 7.50 -5.63 15.55
N THR A 136 6.55 -5.17 16.35
CA THR A 136 5.97 -5.91 17.48
C THR A 136 4.50 -6.24 17.26
N GLN A 137 3.92 -7.10 18.09
CA GLN A 137 2.48 -7.38 18.08
C GLN A 137 1.64 -6.10 18.29
N ARG A 138 2.18 -5.11 19.00
CA ARG A 138 1.51 -3.82 19.17
C ARG A 138 1.35 -3.07 17.85
N GLN A 139 2.36 -3.09 16.97
CA GLN A 139 2.23 -2.50 15.63
C GLN A 139 1.22 -3.24 14.76
N VAL A 140 1.08 -4.56 14.91
CA VAL A 140 0.01 -5.30 14.22
C VAL A 140 -1.38 -4.78 14.62
N GLU A 141 -1.59 -4.49 15.91
CA GLU A 141 -2.86 -3.92 16.39
C GLU A 141 -3.10 -2.52 15.81
N LEU A 142 -2.07 -1.67 15.77
CA LEU A 142 -2.16 -0.33 15.17
C LEU A 142 -2.46 -0.41 13.66
N MET A 143 -1.85 -1.34 12.96
CA MET A 143 -2.16 -1.53 11.53
C MET A 143 -3.58 -2.04 11.32
N ARG A 144 -4.18 -2.81 12.24
CA ARG A 144 -5.61 -3.13 12.17
C ARG A 144 -6.47 -1.87 12.27
N GLU A 145 -6.12 -0.92 13.15
CA GLU A 145 -6.82 0.38 13.24
C GLU A 145 -6.72 1.13 11.90
N MET A 146 -5.54 1.15 11.27
CA MET A 146 -5.34 1.76 9.95
C MET A 146 -6.16 1.06 8.86
N VAL A 147 -6.10 -0.27 8.80
CA VAL A 147 -6.85 -1.08 7.82
C VAL A 147 -8.37 -0.87 8.00
N SER A 148 -8.86 -0.64 9.20
CA SER A 148 -10.29 -0.44 9.48
C SER A 148 -10.89 0.79 8.80
N VAL A 149 -10.08 1.77 8.42
CA VAL A 149 -10.51 3.00 7.73
C VAL A 149 -10.19 3.00 6.24
N ALA A 150 -9.63 1.90 5.71
CA ALA A 150 -9.19 1.79 4.33
C ALA A 150 -10.34 1.56 3.35
N HIS A 151 -10.29 2.21 2.19
CA HIS A 151 -11.10 1.83 1.02
C HIS A 151 -10.45 0.66 0.26
N LEU A 152 -9.12 0.63 0.24
CA LEU A 152 -8.33 -0.48 -0.29
C LEU A 152 -7.10 -0.69 0.59
N THR A 153 -6.86 -1.93 0.99
CA THR A 153 -5.61 -2.35 1.64
C THR A 153 -4.94 -3.43 0.81
N PHE A 154 -3.61 -3.48 0.83
CA PHE A 154 -2.84 -4.42 -0.01
C PHE A 154 -1.68 -5.08 0.75
N PRO A 155 -1.99 -5.79 1.87
CA PRO A 155 -0.98 -6.56 2.59
C PRO A 155 -0.35 -7.65 1.70
N ASN A 156 0.88 -8.06 2.02
CA ASN A 156 1.37 -9.35 1.56
C ASN A 156 0.73 -10.50 2.40
N TYR A 157 0.96 -11.75 1.99
CA TYR A 157 0.36 -12.92 2.66
C TYR A 157 0.74 -13.01 4.15
N THR A 158 1.98 -12.69 4.51
CA THR A 158 2.44 -12.68 5.90
C THR A 158 1.68 -11.66 6.72
N GLU A 159 1.57 -10.44 6.23
CA GLU A 159 0.82 -9.35 6.88
C GLU A 159 -0.66 -9.66 7.00
N ALA A 160 -1.27 -10.22 5.95
CA ALA A 160 -2.66 -10.65 5.96
C ALA A 160 -2.93 -11.68 7.09
N CYS A 161 -2.01 -12.62 7.29
CA CYS A 161 -2.11 -13.61 8.36
C CYS A 161 -1.97 -12.97 9.75
N TYR A 162 -1.01 -12.06 9.96
CA TYR A 162 -0.85 -11.34 11.22
C TYR A 162 -2.06 -10.44 11.53
N LEU A 163 -2.55 -9.69 10.56
CA LEU A 163 -3.72 -8.82 10.71
C LEU A 163 -4.98 -9.59 11.10
N THR A 164 -5.13 -10.80 10.62
CA THR A 164 -6.33 -11.63 10.84
C THR A 164 -6.18 -12.71 11.89
N ASN A 165 -5.01 -12.80 12.55
CA ASN A 165 -4.64 -13.90 13.46
C ASN A 165 -4.85 -15.28 12.79
N THR A 166 -4.49 -15.40 11.51
CA THR A 166 -4.57 -16.66 10.76
C THR A 166 -3.18 -17.33 10.77
N PRO A 167 -3.10 -18.65 10.98
CA PRO A 167 -1.83 -19.37 10.86
C PRO A 167 -1.20 -19.17 9.48
N ILE A 168 0.13 -19.06 9.45
CA ILE A 168 0.90 -18.91 8.22
C ILE A 168 1.23 -20.29 7.67
N HIS A 169 0.88 -20.55 6.41
CA HIS A 169 1.19 -21.78 5.69
C HIS A 169 2.12 -21.46 4.51
N MET A 170 3.43 -21.58 4.71
CA MET A 170 4.43 -21.23 3.69
C MET A 170 4.38 -22.14 2.45
N GLU A 171 3.82 -23.35 2.59
CA GLU A 171 3.59 -24.26 1.45
C GLU A 171 2.45 -23.79 0.53
N GLY A 172 1.65 -22.83 1.00
CA GLY A 172 0.51 -22.27 0.30
C GLY A 172 -0.85 -22.68 0.89
N ILE A 173 -1.88 -22.08 0.34
CA ILE A 173 -3.29 -22.30 0.72
C ILE A 173 -4.13 -22.50 -0.54
N THR A 174 -5.31 -23.07 -0.39
CA THR A 174 -6.28 -23.20 -1.48
C THR A 174 -6.94 -21.87 -1.83
N TRP A 175 -7.56 -21.82 -3.01
CA TRP A 175 -8.34 -20.64 -3.40
C TRP A 175 -9.50 -20.35 -2.43
N ASP A 176 -10.17 -21.38 -1.90
CA ASP A 176 -11.25 -21.19 -0.94
C ASP A 176 -10.74 -20.64 0.40
N GLU A 177 -9.62 -21.12 0.91
CA GLU A 177 -8.95 -20.55 2.10
C GLU A 177 -8.50 -19.10 1.87
N THR A 178 -8.05 -18.80 0.65
CA THR A 178 -7.67 -17.42 0.27
C THR A 178 -8.88 -16.49 0.32
N LYS A 179 -10.05 -16.91 -0.18
CA LYS A 179 -11.28 -16.12 -0.07
C LYS A 179 -11.68 -15.88 1.39
N VAL A 180 -11.53 -16.89 2.25
CA VAL A 180 -11.77 -16.74 3.70
C VAL A 180 -10.82 -15.73 4.31
N LEU A 181 -9.55 -15.72 3.90
CA LEU A 181 -8.55 -14.74 4.38
C LEU A 181 -8.89 -13.31 3.92
N LEU A 182 -9.29 -13.13 2.66
CA LEU A 182 -9.79 -11.86 2.12
C LEU A 182 -10.99 -11.36 2.93
N ASP A 183 -11.96 -12.24 3.24
CA ASP A 183 -13.13 -11.88 4.04
C ASP A 183 -12.80 -11.54 5.50
N LYS A 184 -11.80 -12.19 6.09
CA LYS A 184 -11.31 -11.82 7.43
C LYS A 184 -10.74 -10.40 7.44
N LEU A 185 -9.95 -10.01 6.42
CA LEU A 185 -9.45 -8.64 6.29
C LEU A 185 -10.59 -7.64 6.13
N ARG A 186 -11.60 -7.94 5.31
CA ARG A 186 -12.78 -7.09 5.15
C ARG A 186 -13.55 -6.90 6.47
N ARG A 187 -13.59 -7.92 7.32
CA ARG A 187 -14.23 -7.80 8.66
C ARG A 187 -13.48 -6.86 9.60
N ILE A 188 -12.21 -6.54 9.35
CA ILE A 188 -11.50 -5.48 10.08
C ILE A 188 -12.11 -4.12 9.76
N GLY A 189 -12.65 -3.91 8.54
CA GLY A 189 -13.36 -2.68 8.14
C GLY A 189 -13.06 -2.19 6.73
N CYS A 190 -12.00 -2.67 6.08
CA CYS A 190 -11.66 -2.23 4.72
C CYS A 190 -12.70 -2.70 3.69
N GLN A 191 -12.84 -1.93 2.61
CA GLN A 191 -13.81 -2.23 1.55
C GLN A 191 -13.26 -3.26 0.56
N SER A 192 -12.17 -2.91 -0.13
CA SER A 192 -11.47 -3.79 -1.07
C SER A 192 -10.15 -4.26 -0.48
N VAL A 193 -9.70 -5.43 -0.92
CA VAL A 193 -8.45 -6.06 -0.44
C VAL A 193 -7.69 -6.62 -1.61
N ILE A 194 -6.37 -6.43 -1.60
CA ILE A 194 -5.41 -7.20 -2.42
C ILE A 194 -4.45 -7.89 -1.45
N ILE A 195 -4.19 -9.17 -1.62
CA ILE A 195 -3.13 -9.88 -0.90
C ILE A 195 -2.04 -10.25 -1.90
N THR A 196 -0.86 -9.70 -1.73
CA THR A 196 0.31 -10.01 -2.55
C THR A 196 1.09 -11.20 -1.99
N SER A 197 1.99 -11.77 -2.77
CA SER A 197 2.90 -12.86 -2.36
C SER A 197 2.17 -14.09 -1.79
N CYS A 198 0.99 -14.41 -2.33
CA CYS A 198 0.29 -15.65 -2.01
C CYS A 198 0.85 -16.82 -2.80
N LYS A 199 0.78 -18.02 -2.21
CA LYS A 199 0.90 -19.28 -2.93
C LYS A 199 -0.46 -19.99 -2.90
N ILE A 200 -1.18 -19.98 -4.02
CA ILE A 200 -2.57 -20.46 -4.14
C ILE A 200 -2.57 -21.70 -5.03
N ASP A 201 -3.07 -22.85 -4.50
CA ASP A 201 -3.11 -24.12 -5.22
C ASP A 201 -1.75 -24.48 -5.89
N GLY A 202 -0.64 -24.12 -5.19
CA GLY A 202 0.73 -24.37 -5.64
C GLY A 202 1.33 -23.33 -6.59
N GLN A 203 0.58 -22.30 -6.99
CA GLN A 203 1.05 -21.22 -7.88
C GLN A 203 1.22 -19.90 -7.13
N ASN A 204 2.28 -19.14 -7.44
CA ASN A 204 2.44 -17.79 -6.92
C ASN A 204 1.39 -16.86 -7.52
N ALA A 205 0.67 -16.14 -6.69
CA ALA A 205 -0.44 -15.30 -7.12
C ALA A 205 -0.63 -14.06 -6.25
N VAL A 206 -1.31 -13.07 -6.81
CA VAL A 206 -1.93 -11.96 -6.10
C VAL A 206 -3.44 -12.22 -6.07
N ALA A 207 -4.04 -12.22 -4.88
CA ALA A 207 -5.46 -12.43 -4.67
C ALA A 207 -6.16 -11.12 -4.31
N ALA A 208 -7.42 -10.96 -4.72
CA ALA A 208 -8.16 -9.75 -4.40
C ALA A 208 -9.66 -9.98 -4.24
N TYR A 209 -10.25 -9.08 -3.44
CA TYR A 209 -11.69 -8.84 -3.41
C TYR A 209 -11.96 -7.38 -3.83
N ASN A 210 -12.83 -7.23 -4.80
CA ASN A 210 -13.30 -5.92 -5.27
C ASN A 210 -14.68 -5.60 -4.68
N HIS A 211 -14.75 -4.60 -3.81
CA HIS A 211 -16.00 -4.17 -3.18
C HIS A 211 -17.01 -3.60 -4.19
N PHE A 212 -16.51 -3.03 -5.29
CA PHE A 212 -17.35 -2.32 -6.26
C PHE A 212 -18.33 -3.26 -6.99
N ASP A 213 -17.87 -4.46 -7.35
CA ASP A 213 -18.67 -5.47 -8.06
C ASP A 213 -18.90 -6.77 -7.26
N GLY A 214 -18.33 -6.86 -6.05
CA GLY A 214 -18.44 -8.03 -5.18
C GLY A 214 -17.61 -9.23 -5.64
N SER A 215 -16.68 -9.03 -6.60
CA SER A 215 -15.92 -10.13 -7.19
C SER A 215 -14.67 -10.48 -6.42
N TYR A 216 -14.31 -11.78 -6.43
CA TYR A 216 -13.00 -12.28 -6.05
C TYR A 216 -12.23 -12.65 -7.31
N PHE A 217 -10.94 -12.37 -7.34
CA PHE A 217 -10.04 -12.83 -8.40
C PHE A 217 -8.65 -13.12 -7.85
N HIS A 218 -7.90 -13.94 -8.56
CA HIS A 218 -6.45 -14.05 -8.38
C HIS A 218 -5.75 -13.95 -9.73
N LEU A 219 -4.49 -13.52 -9.68
CA LEU A 219 -3.64 -13.32 -10.85
C LEU A 219 -2.30 -14.00 -10.57
N GLU A 220 -2.01 -15.05 -11.33
CA GLU A 220 -0.74 -15.78 -11.23
C GLU A 220 0.43 -14.97 -11.76
N TYR A 221 1.63 -15.25 -11.23
CA TYR A 221 2.89 -14.69 -11.71
C TYR A 221 4.06 -15.67 -11.55
N HIS A 222 5.11 -15.43 -12.33
CA HIS A 222 6.38 -16.13 -12.19
C HIS A 222 7.30 -15.31 -11.28
N GLU A 223 7.80 -15.93 -10.23
CA GLU A 223 8.71 -15.29 -9.29
C GLU A 223 10.14 -15.26 -9.86
N ILE A 224 10.78 -14.10 -9.76
CA ILE A 224 12.23 -13.97 -9.98
C ILE A 224 12.89 -14.16 -8.60
N PRO A 225 13.75 -15.18 -8.42
CA PRO A 225 14.36 -15.45 -7.13
C PRO A 225 15.19 -14.28 -6.59
N GLY A 226 14.99 -13.96 -5.34
CA GLY A 226 15.75 -12.95 -4.61
C GLY A 226 14.88 -11.90 -3.94
N LEU A 227 15.38 -11.37 -2.83
CA LEU A 227 14.72 -10.29 -2.08
C LEU A 227 15.16 -8.94 -2.65
N PHE A 228 14.21 -8.13 -3.11
CA PHE A 228 14.42 -6.77 -3.58
C PHE A 228 13.60 -5.81 -2.72
N HIS A 229 14.29 -4.96 -1.97
CA HIS A 229 13.60 -3.96 -1.14
C HIS A 229 12.85 -2.93 -2.01
N GLY A 230 11.70 -2.47 -1.52
CA GLY A 230 10.90 -1.45 -2.19
C GLY A 230 9.98 -1.97 -3.31
N THR A 231 9.95 -3.27 -3.59
CA THR A 231 9.03 -3.83 -4.59
C THR A 231 7.56 -3.69 -4.19
N GLY A 232 7.25 -3.74 -2.89
CA GLY A 232 5.93 -3.41 -2.35
C GLY A 232 5.55 -1.97 -2.62
N ASP A 233 6.47 -1.02 -2.35
CA ASP A 233 6.25 0.41 -2.61
C ASP A 233 6.06 0.70 -4.11
N ILE A 234 6.83 0.04 -4.97
CA ILE A 234 6.68 0.13 -6.44
C ILE A 234 5.31 -0.41 -6.85
N PHE A 235 4.92 -1.60 -6.37
CA PHE A 235 3.60 -2.18 -6.62
C PHE A 235 2.48 -1.22 -6.20
N SER A 236 2.56 -0.70 -4.99
CA SER A 236 1.58 0.23 -4.42
C SER A 236 1.46 1.51 -5.25
N ALA A 237 2.59 2.10 -5.64
CA ALA A 237 2.60 3.33 -6.43
C ALA A 237 2.00 3.13 -7.84
N VAL A 238 2.35 2.03 -8.53
CA VAL A 238 1.80 1.72 -9.85
C VAL A 238 0.32 1.41 -9.76
N LEU A 239 -0.10 0.55 -8.81
CA LEU A 239 -1.50 0.23 -8.54
C LEU A 239 -2.33 1.49 -8.33
N ILE A 240 -1.91 2.34 -7.40
CA ILE A 240 -2.63 3.57 -7.03
C ILE A 240 -2.67 4.55 -8.20
N GLY A 241 -1.54 4.73 -8.89
CA GLY A 241 -1.48 5.63 -10.05
C GLY A 241 -2.48 5.25 -11.14
N HIS A 242 -2.58 3.96 -11.47
CA HIS A 242 -3.56 3.46 -12.45
C HIS A 242 -5.00 3.56 -11.96
N LEU A 243 -5.27 3.27 -10.67
CA LEU A 243 -6.60 3.46 -10.08
C LEU A 243 -7.05 4.93 -10.13
N LEU A 244 -6.17 5.87 -9.78
CA LEU A 244 -6.47 7.30 -9.82
C LEU A 244 -6.65 7.82 -11.24
N ASN A 245 -6.04 7.17 -12.23
CA ASN A 245 -6.24 7.41 -13.65
C ASN A 245 -7.49 6.70 -14.22
N GLY A 246 -8.28 6.00 -13.38
CA GLY A 246 -9.58 5.45 -13.72
C GLY A 246 -9.58 4.03 -14.26
N GLU A 247 -8.47 3.29 -14.11
CA GLU A 247 -8.42 1.87 -14.45
C GLU A 247 -9.17 1.03 -13.39
N SER A 248 -9.63 -0.17 -13.78
CA SER A 248 -10.26 -1.11 -12.85
C SER A 248 -9.24 -1.72 -11.89
N LEU A 249 -9.71 -2.17 -10.70
CA LEU A 249 -8.85 -2.83 -9.70
C LEU A 249 -8.05 -3.98 -10.31
N LYS A 250 -8.68 -4.84 -11.11
CA LYS A 250 -8.03 -6.01 -11.72
C LYS A 250 -6.95 -5.61 -12.74
N VAL A 251 -7.23 -4.62 -13.60
CA VAL A 251 -6.25 -4.10 -14.57
C VAL A 251 -5.09 -3.44 -13.86
N SER A 252 -5.36 -2.54 -12.90
CA SER A 252 -4.30 -1.86 -12.12
C SER A 252 -3.42 -2.85 -11.36
N THR A 253 -4.02 -3.92 -10.80
CA THR A 253 -3.26 -4.98 -10.13
C THR A 253 -2.34 -5.71 -11.11
N ARG A 254 -2.83 -6.10 -12.30
CA ARG A 254 -2.01 -6.77 -13.32
C ARG A 254 -0.87 -5.86 -13.79
N THR A 255 -1.16 -4.61 -14.09
CA THR A 255 -0.14 -3.63 -14.52
C THR A 255 0.94 -3.44 -13.44
N ALA A 256 0.55 -3.36 -12.16
CA ALA A 256 1.52 -3.25 -11.07
C ALA A 256 2.41 -4.50 -10.97
N MET A 257 1.83 -5.71 -11.05
CA MET A 257 2.58 -6.97 -11.05
C MET A 257 3.58 -7.04 -12.20
N ASP A 258 3.14 -6.75 -13.42
CA ASP A 258 3.97 -6.83 -14.62
C ASP A 258 5.08 -5.77 -14.60
N THR A 259 4.80 -4.60 -14.07
CA THR A 259 5.80 -3.53 -13.88
C THR A 259 6.88 -3.93 -12.88
N VAL A 260 6.47 -4.42 -11.70
CA VAL A 260 7.41 -4.92 -10.68
C VAL A 260 8.27 -6.04 -11.25
N PHE A 261 7.67 -7.02 -11.93
CA PHE A 261 8.40 -8.11 -12.57
C PHE A 261 9.47 -7.58 -13.55
N ARG A 262 9.11 -6.67 -14.47
CA ARG A 262 10.04 -6.07 -15.43
C ARG A 262 11.16 -5.28 -14.76
N MET A 263 10.87 -4.58 -13.68
CA MET A 263 11.86 -3.82 -12.90
C MET A 263 12.84 -4.77 -12.18
N ILE A 264 12.33 -5.84 -11.54
CA ILE A 264 13.17 -6.87 -10.91
C ILE A 264 14.04 -7.56 -11.97
N ASP A 265 13.47 -7.96 -13.11
CA ASP A 265 14.20 -8.64 -14.18
C ASP A 265 15.36 -7.78 -14.70
N ARG A 266 15.14 -6.48 -14.90
CA ARG A 266 16.18 -5.52 -15.31
C ARG A 266 17.34 -5.42 -14.32
N TYR A 267 17.07 -5.59 -13.02
CA TYR A 267 18.06 -5.42 -11.94
C TYR A 267 18.34 -6.70 -11.15
N ARG A 268 17.96 -7.89 -11.66
CA ARG A 268 18.09 -9.17 -10.95
C ARG A 268 19.52 -9.51 -10.53
N ASP A 269 20.53 -9.06 -11.28
CA ASP A 269 21.94 -9.31 -11.02
C ASP A 269 22.60 -8.25 -10.13
N THR A 270 21.83 -7.30 -9.60
CA THR A 270 22.35 -6.28 -8.68
C THR A 270 22.87 -6.92 -7.40
N LYS A 271 24.11 -6.58 -7.01
CA LYS A 271 24.77 -7.13 -5.81
C LYS A 271 24.15 -6.63 -4.52
N ASP A 272 23.91 -5.34 -4.43
CA ASP A 272 23.31 -4.68 -3.25
C ASP A 272 21.80 -4.51 -3.45
N LYS A 273 21.05 -5.54 -3.08
CA LYS A 273 19.58 -5.55 -3.16
C LYS A 273 18.91 -4.74 -2.05
N ASN A 274 19.62 -4.46 -0.94
CA ASN A 274 19.11 -3.61 0.14
C ASN A 274 18.93 -2.15 -0.29
N ARG A 275 19.65 -1.74 -1.33
CA ARG A 275 19.50 -0.41 -1.92
C ARG A 275 18.18 -0.19 -2.64
N GLY A 276 17.47 -1.27 -2.97
CA GLY A 276 16.24 -1.23 -3.75
C GLY A 276 16.51 -1.02 -5.26
N ILE A 277 15.44 -1.02 -6.02
CA ILE A 277 15.48 -0.85 -7.49
C ILE A 277 15.62 0.66 -7.79
N PRO A 278 16.56 1.07 -8.66
CA PRO A 278 16.69 2.48 -9.07
C PRO A 278 15.52 2.89 -9.98
N VAL A 279 14.41 3.30 -9.36
CA VAL A 279 13.13 3.59 -10.01
C VAL A 279 13.29 4.62 -11.14
N GLU A 280 14.13 5.63 -10.96
CA GLU A 280 14.41 6.67 -11.95
C GLU A 280 15.00 6.13 -13.26
N LYS A 281 15.56 4.91 -13.26
CA LYS A 281 16.06 4.20 -14.44
C LYS A 281 15.07 3.18 -15.00
N CYS A 282 13.87 3.15 -14.45
CA CYS A 282 12.82 2.19 -14.79
C CYS A 282 11.51 2.88 -15.20
N LEU A 283 11.47 4.21 -15.24
CA LEU A 283 10.24 4.94 -15.59
C LEU A 283 9.74 4.62 -16.99
N ASP A 284 10.62 4.24 -17.91
CA ASP A 284 10.29 3.74 -19.25
C ASP A 284 9.49 2.44 -19.26
N LEU A 285 9.44 1.72 -18.15
CA LEU A 285 8.64 0.49 -17.99
C LEU A 285 7.20 0.77 -17.53
N LEU A 286 6.91 2.00 -17.13
CA LEU A 286 5.57 2.41 -16.71
C LEU A 286 4.69 2.64 -17.95
N GLU A 287 3.50 2.04 -17.95
CA GLU A 287 2.51 2.29 -18.99
C GLU A 287 1.76 3.58 -18.71
N VAL A 288 1.86 4.56 -19.59
CA VAL A 288 1.14 5.84 -19.50
C VAL A 288 -0.06 5.83 -20.44
N ARG A 289 -1.23 6.20 -19.94
CA ARG A 289 -2.44 6.32 -20.75
C ARG A 289 -2.26 7.43 -21.80
N GLY A 290 -2.28 7.09 -23.08
CA GLY A 290 -2.28 8.09 -24.16
C GLY A 290 -1.22 7.90 -25.25
N GLU A 291 -0.31 6.96 -25.11
CA GLU A 291 0.69 6.66 -26.17
C GLU A 291 0.33 5.38 -26.95
N ARG A 292 -0.93 5.32 -27.46
CA ARG A 292 -1.32 4.37 -28.51
C ARG A 292 -1.99 5.10 -29.66
#